data_75b67dc2c800b1e18a45e7067f19b973
#
_entry.id   75b67dc2c800b1e18a45e7067f19b973
#
_cell.length_a   1.000
_cell.length_b   1.000
_cell.length_c   1.000
_cell.angle_alpha   90.00
_cell.angle_beta   90.00
_cell.angle_gamma   90.00
#
_symmetry.space_group_name_H-M   'P 1'
#
loop_
_entity.id
_entity.type
_entity.pdbx_description
1 polymer ?
#
loop_
_entity_poly.entity_id
_entity_poly.type
_entity_poly.pdbx_seq_one_letter_code
_entity_poly.pdbx_strand_id
1 'polypeptide(L)'
;MTSSTRPSVLAFDLYGTLVDPIAIAAELDRMLPGGDGRAIAGLWRQKQVEYSFRATVMDRYRDFRWATEQALRFAAAACDVSLSPEQHADLTALYDHLQPFEDAAPALRDLRAAGHRLVVFSNGSPDMIGNCLANSGLGKDLDSWVSIDPVRAFKPAAIVYHHLVETLDADVASVRLVSCNAFDIDGAHAAGLATAWVNRSGGPFDGLDEHPLTTVSSLTELRDVIDKESL
;
A
#
# COMPACT_ATOMS: atom_id res chain seq x y z
N MET A 1 33.05 12.98 9.16
CA MET A 1 31.97 12.61 10.06
C MET A 1 30.68 12.91 9.29
N THR A 2 30.17 11.96 8.55
CA THR A 2 28.87 12.08 7.88
C THR A 2 27.80 11.91 8.96
N SER A 3 27.11 13.00 9.29
CA SER A 3 25.91 12.94 10.12
C SER A 3 24.90 12.03 9.41
N SER A 4 24.70 10.82 9.91
CA SER A 4 23.59 9.98 9.50
C SER A 4 22.32 10.66 9.97
N THR A 5 21.73 11.46 9.08
CA THR A 5 20.43 12.07 9.37
C THR A 5 19.39 10.96 9.42
N ARG A 6 18.72 10.81 10.56
CA ARG A 6 17.55 9.94 10.69
C ARG A 6 16.56 10.29 9.58
N PRO A 7 15.97 9.30 8.88
CA PRO A 7 14.85 9.59 8.00
C PRO A 7 13.79 10.37 8.78
N SER A 8 13.54 11.59 8.35
CA SER A 8 12.55 12.44 9.04
C SER A 8 11.13 12.12 8.62
N VAL A 9 10.97 11.44 7.47
CA VAL A 9 9.68 11.11 6.87
C VAL A 9 9.56 9.60 6.66
N LEU A 10 8.51 9.02 7.22
CA LEU A 10 8.12 7.63 6.97
C LEU A 10 6.89 7.63 6.05
N ALA A 11 7.09 7.19 4.81
CA ALA A 11 6.04 7.08 3.82
C ALA A 11 5.49 5.64 3.79
N PHE A 12 4.27 5.47 4.28
CA PHE A 12 3.63 4.15 4.37
C PHE A 12 2.79 3.88 3.13
N ASP A 13 3.01 2.74 2.49
CA ASP A 13 2.01 2.20 1.58
C ASP A 13 0.71 1.90 2.34
N LEU A 14 -0.43 1.94 1.65
CA LEU A 14 -1.75 1.78 2.25
C LEU A 14 -2.24 0.32 2.14
N TYR A 15 -2.50 -0.12 0.92
CA TYR A 15 -3.19 -1.39 0.64
C TYR A 15 -2.26 -2.61 0.79
N GLY A 16 -2.47 -3.40 1.83
CA GLY A 16 -1.65 -4.53 2.22
C GLY A 16 -0.60 -4.18 3.30
N THR A 17 -0.34 -2.88 3.52
CA THR A 17 0.63 -2.42 4.52
C THR A 17 -0.05 -1.88 5.77
N LEU A 18 -0.92 -0.89 5.66
CA LEU A 18 -1.70 -0.35 6.78
C LEU A 18 -3.08 -0.99 6.88
N VAL A 19 -3.72 -1.32 5.77
CA VAL A 19 -5.05 -1.94 5.70
C VAL A 19 -5.00 -3.26 4.92
N ASP A 20 -5.87 -4.21 5.30
CA ASP A 20 -5.88 -5.57 4.73
C ASP A 20 -6.91 -5.72 3.60
N PRO A 21 -6.49 -5.75 2.32
CA PRO A 21 -7.41 -5.97 1.21
C PRO A 21 -7.91 -7.42 1.12
N ILE A 22 -7.30 -8.38 1.82
CA ILE A 22 -7.75 -9.79 1.82
C ILE A 22 -8.86 -10.02 2.85
N ALA A 23 -9.00 -9.14 3.85
CA ALA A 23 -10.11 -9.21 4.82
C ALA A 23 -11.50 -9.11 4.16
N ILE A 24 -11.60 -8.62 2.93
CA ILE A 24 -12.82 -8.63 2.09
C ILE A 24 -13.35 -10.06 1.88
N ALA A 25 -12.52 -11.09 2.01
CA ALA A 25 -12.91 -12.48 1.80
C ALA A 25 -14.17 -12.89 2.60
N ALA A 26 -14.28 -12.43 3.85
CA ALA A 26 -15.44 -12.73 4.69
C ALA A 26 -16.74 -12.13 4.14
N GLU A 27 -16.67 -10.95 3.55
CA GLU A 27 -17.82 -10.31 2.91
C GLU A 27 -18.18 -11.00 1.57
N LEU A 28 -17.17 -11.42 0.80
CA LEU A 28 -17.38 -12.24 -0.39
C LEU A 28 -18.10 -13.55 -0.06
N ASP A 29 -17.70 -14.26 0.99
CA ASP A 29 -18.37 -15.48 1.44
C ASP A 29 -19.83 -15.23 1.82
N ARG A 30 -20.11 -14.08 2.45
CA ARG A 30 -21.48 -13.68 2.83
C ARG A 30 -22.35 -13.35 1.63
N MET A 31 -21.80 -12.62 0.64
CA MET A 31 -22.53 -12.17 -0.55
C MET A 31 -22.67 -13.24 -1.63
N LEU A 32 -21.77 -14.21 -1.66
CA LEU A 32 -21.64 -15.23 -2.71
C LEU A 32 -21.68 -16.64 -2.09
N PRO A 33 -22.82 -17.09 -1.60
CA PRO A 33 -22.95 -18.42 -0.99
C PRO A 33 -22.50 -19.53 -1.96
N GLY A 34 -21.51 -20.34 -1.54
CA GLY A 34 -20.93 -21.41 -2.34
C GLY A 34 -19.68 -21.01 -3.12
N GLY A 35 -19.25 -19.75 -3.08
CA GLY A 35 -17.95 -19.29 -3.57
C GLY A 35 -16.83 -19.49 -2.55
N ASP A 36 -15.58 -19.38 -3.00
CA ASP A 36 -14.40 -19.26 -2.15
C ASP A 36 -13.98 -17.80 -2.09
N GLY A 37 -14.48 -17.07 -1.09
CA GLY A 37 -14.21 -15.63 -0.92
C GLY A 37 -12.72 -15.32 -0.81
N ARG A 38 -11.93 -16.23 -0.21
CA ARG A 38 -10.49 -16.06 -0.08
C ARG A 38 -9.77 -16.20 -1.41
N ALA A 39 -10.14 -17.18 -2.23
CA ALA A 39 -9.60 -17.34 -3.58
C ALA A 39 -9.94 -16.13 -4.46
N ILE A 40 -11.20 -15.66 -4.39
CA ILE A 40 -11.65 -14.46 -5.15
C ILE A 40 -10.88 -13.23 -4.68
N ALA A 41 -10.77 -12.97 -3.37
CA ALA A 41 -10.06 -11.82 -2.83
C ALA A 41 -8.57 -11.83 -3.23
N GLY A 42 -7.91 -12.98 -3.14
CA GLY A 42 -6.52 -13.14 -3.55
C GLY A 42 -6.30 -12.85 -5.03
N LEU A 43 -7.13 -13.46 -5.91
CA LEU A 43 -7.07 -13.22 -7.34
C LEU A 43 -7.44 -11.79 -7.71
N TRP A 44 -8.42 -11.20 -7.04
CA TRP A 44 -8.80 -9.79 -7.19
C TRP A 44 -7.62 -8.87 -6.89
N ARG A 45 -6.98 -9.04 -5.73
CA ARG A 45 -5.79 -8.25 -5.35
C ARG A 45 -4.65 -8.43 -6.35
N GLN A 46 -4.35 -9.67 -6.76
CA GLN A 46 -3.31 -9.95 -7.74
C GLN A 46 -3.56 -9.22 -9.08
N LYS A 47 -4.79 -9.30 -9.58
CA LYS A 47 -5.16 -8.66 -10.85
C LYS A 47 -5.23 -7.14 -10.75
N GLN A 48 -5.62 -6.60 -9.61
CA GLN A 48 -5.61 -5.17 -9.35
C GLN A 48 -4.19 -4.58 -9.52
N VAL A 49 -3.19 -5.23 -8.90
CA VAL A 49 -1.78 -4.85 -9.04
C VAL A 49 -1.30 -5.05 -10.47
N GLU A 50 -1.58 -6.21 -11.08
CA GLU A 50 -1.18 -6.48 -12.46
C GLU A 50 -1.76 -5.44 -13.43
N TYR A 51 -3.03 -5.06 -13.29
CA TYR A 51 -3.69 -4.11 -14.19
C TYR A 51 -3.14 -2.69 -14.02
N SER A 52 -2.75 -2.31 -12.79
CA SER A 52 -2.06 -1.03 -12.57
C SER A 52 -0.71 -0.99 -13.29
N PHE A 53 0.06 -2.08 -13.26
CA PHE A 53 1.33 -2.18 -14.02
C PHE A 53 1.09 -2.10 -15.53
N ARG A 54 0.11 -2.87 -16.04
CA ARG A 54 -0.24 -2.84 -17.48
C ARG A 54 -0.67 -1.45 -17.93
N ALA A 55 -1.49 -0.75 -17.16
CA ALA A 55 -1.94 0.60 -17.48
C ALA A 55 -0.77 1.58 -17.57
N THR A 56 0.21 1.47 -16.67
CA THR A 56 1.44 2.28 -16.69
C THR A 56 2.30 1.96 -17.92
N VAL A 57 2.61 0.68 -18.17
CA VAL A 57 3.47 0.28 -19.29
C VAL A 57 2.86 0.60 -20.65
N MET A 58 1.54 0.53 -20.77
CA MET A 58 0.82 0.86 -22.01
C MET A 58 0.59 2.37 -22.20
N ASP A 59 1.00 3.22 -21.24
CA ASP A 59 0.67 4.65 -21.22
C ASP A 59 -0.85 4.90 -21.36
N ARG A 60 -1.63 4.05 -20.66
CA ARG A 60 -3.10 4.10 -20.65
C ARG A 60 -3.63 4.21 -19.23
N TYR A 61 -3.18 5.22 -18.54
CA TYR A 61 -3.56 5.45 -17.16
C TYR A 61 -5.09 5.57 -17.02
N ARG A 62 -5.61 4.86 -16.06
CA ARG A 62 -6.91 4.98 -15.43
C ARG A 62 -6.66 4.95 -13.92
N ASP A 63 -7.53 5.53 -13.12
CA ASP A 63 -7.35 5.56 -11.67
C ASP A 63 -7.37 4.15 -11.04
N PHE A 64 -6.99 4.07 -9.78
CA PHE A 64 -6.89 2.79 -9.10
C PHE A 64 -8.27 2.15 -8.84
N ARG A 65 -9.35 2.96 -8.77
CA ARG A 65 -10.72 2.45 -8.66
C ARG A 65 -11.10 1.67 -9.91
N TRP A 66 -10.78 2.19 -11.08
CA TRP A 66 -10.99 1.45 -12.33
C TRP A 66 -10.21 0.12 -12.36
N ALA A 67 -8.94 0.11 -11.92
CA ALA A 67 -8.17 -1.13 -11.86
C ALA A 67 -8.80 -2.13 -10.88
N THR A 68 -9.31 -1.65 -9.75
CA THR A 68 -10.03 -2.43 -8.73
C THR A 68 -11.29 -3.07 -9.31
N GLU A 69 -12.10 -2.28 -10.03
CA GLU A 69 -13.32 -2.76 -10.68
C GLU A 69 -13.05 -3.82 -11.75
N GLN A 70 -12.08 -3.58 -12.65
CA GLN A 70 -11.75 -4.54 -13.70
C GLN A 70 -11.17 -5.85 -13.13
N ALA A 71 -10.37 -5.75 -12.08
CA ALA A 71 -9.81 -6.90 -11.40
C ALA A 71 -10.89 -7.76 -10.72
N LEU A 72 -11.90 -7.13 -10.09
CA LEU A 72 -13.05 -7.84 -9.52
C LEU A 72 -13.84 -8.59 -10.61
N ARG A 73 -14.12 -7.93 -11.77
CA ARG A 73 -14.80 -8.59 -12.90
C ARG A 73 -14.07 -9.84 -13.35
N PHE A 74 -12.75 -9.73 -13.49
CA PHE A 74 -11.94 -10.88 -13.88
C PHE A 74 -11.94 -11.98 -12.80
N ALA A 75 -11.71 -11.62 -11.54
CA ALA A 75 -11.63 -12.59 -10.44
C ALA A 75 -12.94 -13.36 -10.27
N ALA A 76 -14.10 -12.67 -10.31
CA ALA A 76 -15.41 -13.30 -10.27
C ALA A 76 -15.62 -14.28 -11.43
N ALA A 77 -15.34 -13.83 -12.67
CA ALA A 77 -15.49 -14.69 -13.86
C ALA A 77 -14.54 -15.91 -13.83
N ALA A 78 -13.31 -15.75 -13.35
CA ALA A 78 -12.34 -16.83 -13.25
C ALA A 78 -12.67 -17.87 -12.15
N CYS A 79 -13.51 -17.48 -11.20
CA CYS A 79 -14.06 -18.36 -10.16
C CYS A 79 -15.50 -18.82 -10.46
N ASP A 80 -15.96 -18.68 -11.70
CA ASP A 80 -17.32 -19.04 -12.14
C ASP A 80 -18.45 -18.36 -11.35
N VAL A 81 -18.18 -17.14 -10.83
CA VAL A 81 -19.15 -16.32 -10.10
C VAL A 81 -19.69 -15.22 -10.99
N SER A 82 -21.01 -15.11 -11.06
CA SER A 82 -21.70 -14.02 -11.73
C SER A 82 -22.13 -12.97 -10.73
N LEU A 83 -21.66 -11.74 -10.89
CA LEU A 83 -22.04 -10.59 -10.06
C LEU A 83 -23.10 -9.76 -10.79
N SER A 84 -24.15 -9.35 -10.07
CA SER A 84 -25.02 -8.29 -10.54
C SER A 84 -24.25 -6.94 -10.56
N PRO A 85 -24.71 -5.95 -11.35
CA PRO A 85 -24.11 -4.61 -11.30
C PRO A 85 -24.08 -4.00 -9.90
N GLU A 86 -25.10 -4.26 -9.09
CA GLU A 86 -25.21 -3.81 -7.71
C GLU A 86 -24.17 -4.48 -6.82
N GLN A 87 -24.10 -5.82 -6.84
CA GLN A 87 -23.07 -6.57 -6.10
C GLN A 87 -21.65 -6.13 -6.49
N HIS A 88 -21.41 -5.87 -7.77
CA HIS A 88 -20.11 -5.39 -8.24
C HIS A 88 -19.79 -4.01 -7.66
N ALA A 89 -20.73 -3.09 -7.61
CA ALA A 89 -20.56 -1.77 -7.02
C ALA A 89 -20.31 -1.86 -5.51
N ASP A 90 -21.13 -2.64 -4.79
CA ASP A 90 -21.01 -2.83 -3.34
C ASP A 90 -19.64 -3.42 -2.96
N LEU A 91 -19.19 -4.48 -3.67
CA LEU A 91 -17.88 -5.09 -3.43
C LEU A 91 -16.74 -4.12 -3.70
N THR A 92 -16.82 -3.35 -4.80
CA THR A 92 -15.79 -2.35 -5.10
C THR A 92 -15.71 -1.26 -4.02
N ALA A 93 -16.86 -0.85 -3.47
CA ALA A 93 -16.92 0.12 -2.39
C ALA A 93 -16.27 -0.37 -1.08
N LEU A 94 -16.09 -1.68 -0.88
CA LEU A 94 -15.38 -2.21 0.30
C LEU A 94 -13.94 -1.72 0.41
N TYR A 95 -13.30 -1.33 -0.71
CA TYR A 95 -11.97 -0.72 -0.67
C TYR A 95 -11.91 0.63 0.06
N ASP A 96 -13.04 1.29 0.23
CA ASP A 96 -13.16 2.50 1.03
C ASP A 96 -13.31 2.19 2.55
N HIS A 97 -13.52 0.90 2.91
CA HIS A 97 -13.85 0.44 4.27
C HIS A 97 -12.93 -0.69 4.78
N LEU A 98 -11.74 -0.84 4.20
CA LEU A 98 -10.81 -1.88 4.61
C LEU A 98 -10.41 -1.74 6.07
N GLN A 99 -10.32 -2.88 6.75
CA GLN A 99 -9.89 -2.93 8.14
C GLN A 99 -8.37 -2.73 8.23
N PRO A 100 -7.89 -1.95 9.21
CA PRO A 100 -6.46 -1.82 9.45
C PRO A 100 -5.90 -3.14 10.01
N PHE A 101 -4.63 -3.42 9.70
CA PHE A 101 -3.90 -4.44 10.43
C PHE A 101 -3.78 -4.05 11.91
N GLU A 102 -3.77 -5.05 12.79
CA GLU A 102 -3.75 -4.83 14.25
C GLU A 102 -2.52 -4.05 14.71
N ASP A 103 -1.39 -4.20 14.01
CA ASP A 103 -0.13 -3.52 14.31
C ASP A 103 -0.06 -2.08 13.77
N ALA A 104 -0.95 -1.66 12.87
CA ALA A 104 -0.86 -0.36 12.19
C ALA A 104 -1.05 0.82 13.15
N ALA A 105 -2.18 0.89 13.85
CA ALA A 105 -2.46 2.02 14.73
C ALA A 105 -1.49 2.15 15.92
N PRO A 106 -1.08 1.05 16.62
CA PRO A 106 -0.04 1.13 17.65
C PRO A 106 1.29 1.66 17.12
N ALA A 107 1.75 1.13 15.96
CA ALA A 107 3.02 1.54 15.36
C ALA A 107 3.02 3.01 14.94
N LEU A 108 1.95 3.49 14.28
CA LEU A 108 1.84 4.90 13.88
C LEU A 108 1.93 5.83 15.11
N ARG A 109 1.22 5.52 16.19
CA ARG A 109 1.29 6.34 17.42
C ARG A 109 2.66 6.35 18.06
N ASP A 110 3.35 5.20 18.08
CA ASP A 110 4.69 5.10 18.66
C ASP A 110 5.72 5.88 17.84
N LEU A 111 5.70 5.74 16.51
CA LEU A 111 6.58 6.48 15.60
C LEU A 111 6.33 7.99 15.64
N ARG A 112 5.06 8.41 15.73
CA ARG A 112 4.71 9.82 15.92
C ARG A 112 5.23 10.37 17.25
N ALA A 113 5.10 9.61 18.32
CA ALA A 113 5.65 9.98 19.64
C ALA A 113 7.18 10.09 19.62
N ALA A 114 7.86 9.35 18.75
CA ALA A 114 9.29 9.46 18.49
C ALA A 114 9.69 10.67 17.63
N GLY A 115 8.71 11.43 17.12
CA GLY A 115 8.93 12.67 16.35
C GLY A 115 9.05 12.47 14.84
N HIS A 116 8.73 11.29 14.30
CA HIS A 116 8.71 11.06 12.85
C HIS A 116 7.51 11.75 12.20
N ARG A 117 7.69 12.26 10.97
CA ARG A 117 6.61 12.68 10.09
C ARG A 117 6.06 11.46 9.37
N LEU A 118 4.75 11.18 9.54
CA LEU A 118 4.10 9.98 9.02
C LEU A 118 3.17 10.32 7.86
N VAL A 119 3.42 9.73 6.70
CA VAL A 119 2.70 10.03 5.47
C VAL A 119 2.20 8.73 4.85
N VAL A 120 0.97 8.69 4.34
CA VAL A 120 0.54 7.62 3.45
C VAL A 120 0.97 7.95 2.02
N PHE A 121 1.53 6.95 1.32
CA PHE A 121 1.85 7.02 -0.10
C PHE A 121 1.20 5.86 -0.85
N SER A 122 0.24 6.13 -1.72
CA SER A 122 -0.64 5.09 -2.26
C SER A 122 -0.93 5.22 -3.76
N ASN A 123 -1.16 4.06 -4.39
CA ASN A 123 -1.74 3.95 -5.73
C ASN A 123 -3.21 4.39 -5.81
N GLY A 124 -3.89 4.52 -4.67
CA GLY A 124 -5.28 4.96 -4.60
C GLY A 124 -5.49 6.38 -5.13
N SER A 125 -6.67 6.63 -5.72
CA SER A 125 -7.10 8.00 -6.00
C SER A 125 -7.28 8.78 -4.69
N PRO A 126 -7.30 10.14 -4.73
CA PRO A 126 -7.51 10.96 -3.55
C PRO A 126 -8.72 10.54 -2.72
N ASP A 127 -9.86 10.27 -3.38
CA ASP A 127 -11.10 9.86 -2.72
C ASP A 127 -10.96 8.49 -2.04
N MET A 128 -10.33 7.50 -2.71
CA MET A 128 -10.09 6.18 -2.14
C MET A 128 -9.22 6.25 -0.89
N ILE A 129 -8.15 7.04 -0.92
CA ILE A 129 -7.25 7.21 0.23
C ILE A 129 -8.00 7.91 1.37
N GLY A 130 -8.66 9.02 1.09
CA GLY A 130 -9.40 9.81 2.07
C GLY A 130 -10.49 8.98 2.77
N ASN A 131 -11.31 8.27 1.99
CA ASN A 131 -12.38 7.40 2.53
C ASN A 131 -11.80 6.26 3.38
N CYS A 132 -10.78 5.57 2.87
CA CYS A 132 -10.15 4.45 3.58
C CYS A 132 -9.53 4.91 4.91
N LEU A 133 -8.81 6.03 4.94
CA LEU A 133 -8.22 6.58 6.16
C LEU A 133 -9.27 7.06 7.17
N ALA A 134 -10.36 7.66 6.69
CA ALA A 134 -11.46 8.07 7.56
C ALA A 134 -12.16 6.86 8.19
N ASN A 135 -12.47 5.84 7.39
CA ASN A 135 -13.22 4.66 7.83
C ASN A 135 -12.38 3.70 8.69
N SER A 136 -11.07 3.57 8.42
CA SER A 136 -10.15 2.78 9.24
C SER A 136 -9.75 3.47 10.56
N GLY A 137 -10.02 4.77 10.70
CA GLY A 137 -9.63 5.55 11.86
C GLY A 137 -8.13 5.83 11.97
N LEU A 138 -7.33 5.49 10.95
CA LEU A 138 -5.88 5.74 10.94
C LEU A 138 -5.51 7.19 10.63
N GLY A 139 -6.40 7.94 9.96
CA GLY A 139 -6.11 9.30 9.50
C GLY A 139 -5.66 10.26 10.60
N LYS A 140 -6.13 10.06 11.86
CA LYS A 140 -5.75 10.89 13.01
C LYS A 140 -4.29 10.71 13.48
N ASP A 141 -3.68 9.57 13.14
CA ASP A 141 -2.33 9.19 13.53
C ASP A 141 -1.29 9.52 12.43
N LEU A 142 -1.73 10.11 11.31
CA LEU A 142 -0.93 10.49 10.14
C LEU A 142 -0.89 12.01 9.97
N ASP A 143 0.19 12.53 9.38
CA ASP A 143 0.34 13.97 9.11
C ASP A 143 -0.25 14.37 7.76
N SER A 144 -0.14 13.50 6.75
CA SER A 144 -0.67 13.73 5.40
C SER A 144 -0.73 12.42 4.59
N TRP A 145 -1.17 12.54 3.35
CA TRP A 145 -1.08 11.48 2.35
C TRP A 145 -0.75 12.03 0.97
N VAL A 146 -0.14 11.18 0.14
CA VAL A 146 0.22 11.46 -1.25
C VAL A 146 -0.35 10.37 -2.15
N SER A 147 -1.14 10.76 -3.15
CA SER A 147 -1.63 9.89 -4.21
C SER A 147 -0.73 9.98 -5.44
N ILE A 148 -0.57 8.89 -6.17
CA ILE A 148 0.14 8.88 -7.46
C ILE A 148 -0.73 9.42 -8.61
N ASP A 149 -2.00 9.67 -8.38
CA ASP A 149 -2.97 10.06 -9.44
C ASP A 149 -2.50 11.26 -10.29
N PRO A 150 -1.88 12.32 -9.71
CA PRO A 150 -1.39 13.45 -10.49
C PRO A 150 -0.35 13.10 -11.55
N VAL A 151 0.50 12.09 -11.32
CA VAL A 151 1.56 11.70 -12.27
C VAL A 151 1.11 10.63 -13.28
N ARG A 152 -0.11 10.12 -13.13
CA ARG A 152 -0.75 9.17 -14.06
C ARG A 152 0.10 7.94 -14.36
N ALA A 153 0.78 7.43 -13.35
CA ALA A 153 1.55 6.20 -13.35
C ALA A 153 1.40 5.52 -12.00
N PHE A 154 1.52 4.20 -11.94
CA PHE A 154 1.44 3.43 -10.71
C PHE A 154 2.83 3.02 -10.22
N LYS A 155 2.97 2.78 -8.91
CA LYS A 155 4.11 2.06 -8.36
C LYS A 155 4.27 0.74 -9.14
N PRO A 156 5.49 0.30 -9.48
CA PRO A 156 6.80 0.83 -9.05
C PRO A 156 7.46 1.80 -10.04
N ALA A 157 6.74 2.53 -10.88
CA ALA A 157 7.37 3.49 -11.80
C ALA A 157 8.14 4.58 -11.04
N ALA A 158 9.39 4.85 -11.41
CA ALA A 158 10.27 5.79 -10.71
C ALA A 158 9.65 7.19 -10.50
N ILE A 159 8.87 7.67 -11.47
CA ILE A 159 8.21 8.98 -11.44
C ILE A 159 7.30 9.15 -10.21
N VAL A 160 6.69 8.07 -9.69
CA VAL A 160 5.78 8.18 -8.54
C VAL A 160 6.55 8.46 -7.23
N TYR A 161 7.76 7.93 -7.10
CA TYR A 161 8.62 8.17 -5.93
C TYR A 161 9.25 9.56 -5.98
N HIS A 162 9.62 10.04 -7.16
CA HIS A 162 10.03 11.43 -7.34
C HIS A 162 8.90 12.39 -6.97
N HIS A 163 7.66 12.11 -7.42
CA HIS A 163 6.48 12.88 -7.03
C HIS A 163 6.25 12.89 -5.50
N LEU A 164 6.47 11.76 -4.82
CA LEU A 164 6.40 11.70 -3.36
C LEU A 164 7.37 12.71 -2.72
N VAL A 165 8.64 12.63 -3.10
CA VAL A 165 9.72 13.47 -2.55
C VAL A 165 9.45 14.95 -2.82
N GLU A 166 9.08 15.30 -4.05
CA GLU A 166 8.71 16.66 -4.45
C GLU A 166 7.49 17.21 -3.68
N THR A 167 6.43 16.37 -3.54
CA THR A 167 5.20 16.79 -2.82
C THR A 167 5.47 17.03 -1.34
N LEU A 168 6.43 16.31 -0.75
CA LEU A 168 6.80 16.46 0.66
C LEU A 168 7.80 17.57 0.91
N ASP A 169 8.35 18.17 -0.15
CA ASP A 169 9.47 19.13 -0.10
C ASP A 169 10.61 18.60 0.78
N ALA A 170 11.02 17.37 0.48
CA ALA A 170 11.97 16.60 1.30
C ALA A 170 13.20 16.18 0.49
N ASP A 171 14.31 15.93 1.19
CA ASP A 171 15.47 15.28 0.59
C ASP A 171 15.18 13.79 0.41
N VAL A 172 15.54 13.20 -0.74
CA VAL A 172 15.34 11.77 -1.02
C VAL A 172 15.92 10.89 0.08
N ALA A 173 17.10 11.23 0.59
CA ALA A 173 17.77 10.51 1.68
C ALA A 173 17.06 10.61 3.03
N SER A 174 16.12 11.56 3.18
CA SER A 174 15.34 11.76 4.42
C SER A 174 13.99 11.04 4.40
N VAL A 175 13.63 10.39 3.29
CA VAL A 175 12.37 9.66 3.12
C VAL A 175 12.63 8.17 3.14
N ARG A 176 11.90 7.45 4.00
CA ARG A 176 11.88 5.98 4.02
C ARG A 176 10.51 5.49 3.59
N LEU A 177 10.47 4.64 2.57
CA LEU A 177 9.26 3.90 2.22
C LEU A 177 9.11 2.68 3.14
N VAL A 178 7.89 2.50 3.65
CA VAL A 178 7.48 1.34 4.45
C VAL A 178 6.37 0.61 3.69
N SER A 179 6.62 -0.61 3.25
CA SER A 179 5.66 -1.39 2.48
C SER A 179 5.77 -2.90 2.74
N CYS A 180 4.66 -3.64 2.65
CA CYS A 180 4.68 -5.09 2.58
C CYS A 180 4.82 -5.61 1.14
N ASN A 181 4.61 -4.75 0.15
CA ASN A 181 4.65 -5.11 -1.27
C ASN A 181 6.10 -5.03 -1.78
N ALA A 182 6.68 -6.17 -2.19
CA ALA A 182 8.06 -6.23 -2.65
C ALA A 182 8.32 -5.30 -3.85
N PHE A 183 7.40 -5.24 -4.83
CA PHE A 183 7.52 -4.35 -5.97
C PHE A 183 7.62 -2.85 -5.58
N ASP A 184 6.99 -2.45 -4.47
CA ASP A 184 7.04 -1.09 -3.97
C ASP A 184 8.40 -0.79 -3.31
N ILE A 185 8.96 -1.78 -2.61
CA ILE A 185 10.34 -1.73 -2.08
C ILE A 185 11.35 -1.59 -3.21
N ASP A 186 11.26 -2.43 -4.27
CA ASP A 186 12.14 -2.36 -5.43
C ASP A 186 12.08 -0.98 -6.10
N GLY A 187 10.87 -0.49 -6.37
CA GLY A 187 10.68 0.81 -7.01
C GLY A 187 11.20 1.99 -6.18
N ALA A 188 10.99 1.96 -4.87
CA ALA A 188 11.49 2.99 -3.96
C ALA A 188 13.02 2.96 -3.86
N HIS A 189 13.61 1.77 -3.77
CA HIS A 189 15.07 1.59 -3.75
C HIS A 189 15.71 2.09 -5.04
N ALA A 190 15.16 1.70 -6.20
CA ALA A 190 15.62 2.18 -7.51
C ALA A 190 15.51 3.70 -7.67
N ALA A 191 14.58 4.35 -6.97
CA ALA A 191 14.45 5.81 -6.92
C ALA A 191 15.33 6.48 -5.84
N GLY A 192 16.15 5.72 -5.09
CA GLY A 192 17.10 6.21 -4.10
C GLY A 192 16.53 6.46 -2.70
N LEU A 193 15.32 5.99 -2.41
CA LEU A 193 14.73 6.08 -1.07
C LEU A 193 15.28 4.99 -0.15
N ALA A 194 15.35 5.29 1.15
CA ALA A 194 15.48 4.24 2.16
C ALA A 194 14.20 3.39 2.18
N THR A 195 14.33 2.08 2.48
CA THR A 195 13.20 1.15 2.46
C THR A 195 13.10 0.35 3.75
N ALA A 196 11.87 -0.02 4.12
CA ALA A 196 11.58 -1.00 5.16
C ALA A 196 10.48 -1.95 4.68
N TRP A 197 10.82 -3.22 4.57
CA TRP A 197 9.87 -4.26 4.18
C TRP A 197 9.17 -4.87 5.39
N VAL A 198 7.84 -4.88 5.35
CA VAL A 198 7.01 -5.45 6.40
C VAL A 198 6.61 -6.88 6.01
N ASN A 199 7.35 -7.87 6.49
CA ASN A 199 7.18 -9.28 6.17
C ASN A 199 6.34 -10.02 7.23
N ARG A 200 5.04 -9.74 7.29
CA ARG A 200 4.15 -10.42 8.26
C ARG A 200 4.01 -11.91 8.01
N SER A 201 4.22 -12.37 6.78
CA SER A 201 4.06 -13.79 6.40
C SER A 201 5.28 -14.65 6.72
N GLY A 202 6.45 -14.04 6.96
CA GLY A 202 7.73 -14.76 7.09
C GLY A 202 8.21 -15.41 5.80
N GLY A 203 7.60 -15.07 4.64
CA GLY A 203 7.96 -15.60 3.33
C GLY A 203 9.26 -15.01 2.78
N PRO A 204 9.74 -15.52 1.64
CA PRO A 204 10.89 -14.92 0.93
C PRO A 204 10.53 -13.56 0.38
N PHE A 205 11.53 -12.68 0.21
CA PHE A 205 11.36 -11.42 -0.48
C PHE A 205 11.20 -11.68 -1.98
N ASP A 206 10.09 -11.21 -2.56
CA ASP A 206 9.79 -11.33 -3.99
C ASP A 206 10.26 -10.06 -4.72
N GLY A 207 11.54 -9.72 -4.57
CA GLY A 207 12.19 -8.62 -5.25
C GLY A 207 12.98 -9.08 -6.47
N LEU A 208 13.30 -8.13 -7.36
CA LEU A 208 14.02 -8.45 -8.61
C LEU A 208 15.50 -8.72 -8.36
N ASP A 209 16.23 -7.77 -7.78
CA ASP A 209 17.68 -7.91 -7.56
C ASP A 209 18.13 -7.30 -6.22
N GLU A 210 17.30 -6.47 -5.61
CA GLU A 210 17.67 -5.68 -4.44
C GLU A 210 17.03 -6.24 -3.18
N HIS A 211 17.73 -6.13 -2.07
CA HIS A 211 17.17 -6.47 -0.76
C HIS A 211 16.73 -5.20 -0.03
N PRO A 212 15.64 -5.26 0.74
CA PRO A 212 15.24 -4.12 1.56
C PRO A 212 16.35 -3.78 2.56
N LEU A 213 16.58 -2.47 2.80
CA LEU A 213 17.55 -2.03 3.80
C LEU A 213 17.18 -2.54 5.20
N THR A 214 15.89 -2.61 5.45
CA THR A 214 15.31 -3.03 6.73
C THR A 214 14.20 -4.03 6.48
N THR A 215 14.15 -5.10 7.28
CA THR A 215 13.02 -6.05 7.29
C THR A 215 12.49 -6.18 8.70
N VAL A 216 11.16 -6.06 8.84
CA VAL A 216 10.45 -6.26 10.10
C VAL A 216 9.30 -7.24 9.91
N SER A 217 8.93 -7.99 10.94
CA SER A 217 7.78 -8.91 10.91
C SER A 217 6.46 -8.20 11.26
N SER A 218 6.55 -7.03 11.88
CA SER A 218 5.43 -6.20 12.30
C SER A 218 5.81 -4.72 12.23
N LEU A 219 4.84 -3.85 11.95
CA LEU A 219 5.05 -2.40 11.99
C LEU A 219 5.50 -1.91 13.37
N THR A 220 5.15 -2.61 14.44
CA THR A 220 5.56 -2.24 15.82
C THR A 220 7.05 -2.39 16.07
N GLU A 221 7.78 -3.11 15.21
CA GLU A 221 9.25 -3.25 15.33
C GLU A 221 10.03 -2.10 14.67
N LEU A 222 9.35 -1.31 13.81
CA LEU A 222 10.00 -0.29 12.98
C LEU A 222 10.80 0.72 13.79
N ARG A 223 10.25 1.20 14.90
CA ARG A 223 10.92 2.19 15.73
C ARG A 223 12.28 1.69 16.23
N ASP A 224 12.31 0.49 16.80
CA ASP A 224 13.53 -0.07 17.38
C ASP A 224 14.62 -0.27 16.32
N VAL A 225 14.21 -0.61 15.08
CA VAL A 225 15.16 -0.81 13.98
C VAL A 225 15.68 0.53 13.46
N ILE A 226 14.81 1.52 13.25
CA ILE A 226 15.20 2.86 12.79
C ILE A 226 16.11 3.55 13.82
N ASP A 227 15.82 3.39 15.09
CA ASP A 227 16.64 3.96 16.17
C ASP A 227 18.06 3.34 16.21
N LYS A 228 18.19 2.04 15.94
CA LYS A 228 19.49 1.34 15.88
C LYS A 228 20.32 1.73 14.65
N GLU A 229 19.69 1.96 13.50
CA GLU A 229 20.39 2.42 12.27
C GLU A 229 20.93 3.86 12.42
N SER A 230 20.47 4.60 13.42
CA SER A 230 20.85 5.99 13.66
C SER A 230 22.01 6.15 14.64
N LEU A 231 22.52 5.05 15.21
CA LEU A 231 23.67 4.97 16.14
C LEU A 231 24.94 4.60 15.39
#